data_8ba3056ce59947f765babc763be7cb38
#
_entry.id   8ba3056ce59947f765babc763be7cb38
#
_cell.length_a   1.000
_cell.length_b   1.000
_cell.length_c   1.000
_cell.angle_alpha   90.00
_cell.angle_beta   90.00
_cell.angle_gamma   90.00
#
_symmetry.space_group_name_H-M   'P 1'
#
loop_
_entity.id
_entity.type
_entity.pdbx_description
1 polymer ?
#
loop_
_entity_poly.entity_id
_entity_poly.type
_entity_poly.pdbx_seq_one_letter_code
_entity_poly.pdbx_strand_id
1 'polypeptide(L)'
;MWVTDLMVIKRDWSKEMYDRSKLKKAILLAFAKTDFTNDEIENLLNTLEIKWQSEWVEIPSSVIWDDVLELLKKDYPVPYVRFSSVYKSFWSLDDFKQLIW
;
A
#
# COMPACT_ATOMS: atom_id res chain seq x y z
N MET A 1 7.96 -16.84 -2.98
CA MET A 1 7.02 -16.99 -1.86
C MET A 1 5.79 -16.13 -2.10
N TRP A 2 4.62 -16.66 -1.79
CA TRP A 2 3.36 -16.01 -2.11
C TRP A 2 2.72 -15.42 -0.86
N VAL A 3 2.12 -14.23 -0.98
CA VAL A 3 1.39 -13.56 0.10
C VAL A 3 -0.06 -14.02 0.17
N THR A 4 -0.33 -15.26 -0.22
CA THR A 4 -1.70 -15.78 -0.33
C THR A 4 -2.38 -15.98 1.02
N ASP A 5 -1.59 -16.17 2.08
CA ASP A 5 -2.15 -16.44 3.40
C ASP A 5 -2.29 -15.19 4.27
N LEU A 6 -1.84 -14.05 3.77
CA LEU A 6 -1.92 -12.80 4.52
C LEU A 6 -3.32 -12.22 4.40
N MET A 7 -3.96 -11.98 5.53
CA MET A 7 -5.28 -11.35 5.58
C MET A 7 -5.16 -9.89 5.97
N VAL A 8 -5.97 -9.05 5.33
CA VAL A 8 -6.04 -7.63 5.65
C VAL A 8 -7.27 -7.37 6.50
N ILE A 9 -7.08 -6.70 7.64
CA ILE A 9 -8.17 -6.25 8.49
C ILE A 9 -8.54 -4.84 8.04
N LYS A 10 -9.72 -4.69 7.48
CA LYS A 10 -10.23 -3.42 6.95
C LYS A 10 -10.66 -2.49 8.10
N ARG A 11 -10.92 -1.24 7.75
CA ARG A 11 -11.36 -0.25 8.76
C ARG A 11 -12.64 -0.63 9.50
N ASP A 12 -13.54 -1.31 8.81
CA ASP A 12 -14.80 -1.77 9.38
C ASP A 12 -14.67 -3.10 10.11
N TRP A 13 -13.43 -3.55 10.36
CA TRP A 13 -13.06 -4.80 11.02
C TRP A 13 -13.35 -6.05 10.19
N SER A 14 -13.87 -5.92 8.98
CA SER A 14 -13.98 -7.06 8.09
C SER A 14 -12.60 -7.46 7.58
N LYS A 15 -12.49 -8.70 7.12
CA LYS A 15 -11.22 -9.25 6.65
C LYS A 15 -11.34 -9.63 5.18
N GLU A 16 -10.27 -9.39 4.42
CA GLU A 16 -10.16 -9.92 3.07
C GLU A 16 -8.74 -10.35 2.82
N MET A 17 -8.56 -11.20 1.82
CA MET A 17 -7.21 -11.65 1.45
C MET A 17 -6.43 -10.47 0.88
N TYR A 18 -5.15 -10.43 1.20
CA TYR A 18 -4.25 -9.44 0.65
C TYR A 18 -4.26 -9.50 -0.88
N ASP A 19 -4.47 -8.37 -1.52
CA ASP A 19 -4.51 -8.26 -2.98
C ASP A 19 -3.43 -7.27 -3.42
N ARG A 20 -2.35 -7.81 -3.95
CA ARG A 20 -1.21 -7.03 -4.42
C ARG A 20 -1.61 -6.01 -5.49
N SER A 21 -2.58 -6.33 -6.33
CA SER A 21 -3.00 -5.45 -7.41
C SER A 21 -3.64 -4.18 -6.90
N LYS A 22 -4.35 -4.23 -5.79
CA LYS A 22 -4.93 -3.04 -5.15
C LYS A 22 -3.84 -2.09 -4.67
N LEU A 23 -2.85 -2.63 -3.97
CA LEU A 23 -1.73 -1.85 -3.47
C LEU A 23 -0.89 -1.29 -4.61
N LYS A 24 -0.60 -2.10 -5.62
CA LYS A 24 0.16 -1.67 -6.78
C LYS A 24 -0.51 -0.52 -7.51
N LYS A 25 -1.83 -0.57 -7.66
CA LYS A 25 -2.60 0.49 -8.29
C LYS A 25 -2.43 1.83 -7.57
N ALA A 26 -2.53 1.79 -6.24
CA ALA A 26 -2.37 2.99 -5.42
C ALA A 26 -0.95 3.57 -5.55
N ILE A 27 0.06 2.70 -5.53
CA ILE A 27 1.45 3.11 -5.67
C ILE A 27 1.72 3.69 -7.07
N LEU A 28 1.17 3.08 -8.11
CA LEU A 28 1.31 3.59 -9.47
C LEU A 28 0.75 5.00 -9.62
N LEU A 29 -0.37 5.30 -8.96
CA LEU A 29 -0.92 6.65 -8.96
C LEU A 29 0.03 7.66 -8.33
N ALA A 30 0.68 7.28 -7.24
CA ALA A 30 1.65 8.15 -6.58
C ALA A 30 2.89 8.39 -7.43
N PHE A 31 3.28 7.41 -8.25
CA PHE A 31 4.46 7.48 -9.11
C PHE A 31 4.15 8.01 -10.51
N ALA A 32 2.91 8.40 -10.79
CA ALA A 32 2.50 8.90 -12.10
C ALA A 32 3.38 10.10 -12.51
N LYS A 33 3.80 10.13 -13.78
CA LYS A 33 4.64 11.20 -14.34
C LYS A 33 6.01 11.34 -13.66
N THR A 34 6.49 10.26 -13.05
CA THR A 34 7.86 10.20 -12.55
C THR A 34 8.68 9.30 -13.46
N ASP A 35 9.99 9.30 -13.27
CA ASP A 35 10.91 8.50 -14.06
C ASP A 35 11.09 7.08 -13.51
N PHE A 36 10.32 6.70 -12.50
CA PHE A 36 10.45 5.38 -11.88
C PHE A 36 9.88 4.29 -12.77
N THR A 37 10.60 3.19 -12.87
CA THR A 37 10.23 2.06 -13.71
C THR A 37 9.27 1.13 -12.97
N ASN A 38 8.61 0.28 -13.74
CA ASN A 38 7.77 -0.76 -13.16
C ASN A 38 8.59 -1.71 -12.26
N ASP A 39 9.84 -1.98 -12.62
CA ASP A 39 10.72 -2.84 -11.85
C ASP A 39 11.01 -2.25 -10.46
N GLU A 40 11.19 -0.95 -10.38
CA GLU A 40 11.39 -0.28 -9.10
C GLU A 40 10.17 -0.40 -8.21
N ILE A 41 8.98 -0.24 -8.78
CA ILE A 41 7.72 -0.40 -8.07
C ILE A 41 7.54 -1.84 -7.59
N GLU A 42 7.87 -2.82 -8.43
CA GLU A 42 7.81 -4.22 -8.04
C GLU A 42 8.77 -4.53 -6.89
N ASN A 43 9.96 -3.93 -6.90
CA ASN A 43 10.92 -4.09 -5.82
C ASN A 43 10.42 -3.51 -4.51
N LEU A 44 9.76 -2.35 -4.56
CA LEU A 44 9.12 -1.76 -3.39
C LEU A 44 8.07 -2.70 -2.79
N LEU A 45 7.21 -3.24 -3.65
CA LEU A 45 6.18 -4.18 -3.23
C LEU A 45 6.78 -5.43 -2.60
N ASN A 46 7.81 -5.99 -3.23
CA ASN A 46 8.48 -7.17 -2.72
C ASN A 46 9.06 -6.94 -1.33
N THR A 47 9.71 -5.80 -1.14
CA THR A 47 10.30 -5.43 0.15
C THR A 47 9.24 -5.36 1.25
N LEU A 48 8.12 -4.71 0.96
CA LEU A 48 7.03 -4.59 1.90
C LEU A 48 6.38 -5.94 2.20
N GLU A 49 6.16 -6.73 1.17
CA GLU A 49 5.49 -8.04 1.32
C GLU A 49 6.31 -9.01 2.14
N ILE A 50 7.62 -9.02 1.95
CA ILE A 50 8.52 -9.86 2.76
C ILE A 50 8.41 -9.47 4.23
N LYS A 51 8.42 -8.17 4.51
CA LYS A 51 8.29 -7.66 5.87
C LYS A 51 6.97 -8.10 6.49
N TRP A 52 5.86 -7.88 5.78
CA TRP A 52 4.53 -8.19 6.32
C TRP A 52 4.33 -9.68 6.54
N GLN A 53 4.81 -10.51 5.64
CA GLN A 53 4.71 -11.96 5.80
C GLN A 53 5.46 -12.47 7.03
N SER A 54 6.58 -11.83 7.36
CA SER A 54 7.36 -12.25 8.52
C SER A 54 6.77 -11.77 9.84
N GLU A 55 5.99 -10.69 9.82
CA GLU A 55 5.48 -10.04 11.04
C GLU A 55 3.99 -10.30 11.31
N TRP A 56 3.22 -10.58 10.28
CA TRP A 56 1.76 -10.60 10.39
C TRP A 56 1.14 -11.85 9.76
N VAL A 57 0.09 -12.35 10.39
CA VAL A 57 -0.87 -13.28 9.79
C VAL A 57 -2.08 -12.49 9.32
N GLU A 58 -2.53 -11.56 10.17
CA GLU A 58 -3.61 -10.62 9.85
C GLU A 58 -3.07 -9.22 10.07
N ILE A 59 -2.98 -8.44 9.00
CA ILE A 59 -2.40 -7.10 9.04
C ILE A 59 -3.49 -6.04 8.95
N PRO A 60 -3.53 -5.07 9.88
CA PRO A 60 -4.45 -3.94 9.74
C PRO A 60 -4.10 -3.11 8.51
N SER A 61 -5.11 -2.66 7.78
CA SER A 61 -4.88 -1.83 6.60
C SER A 61 -4.11 -0.55 6.92
N SER A 62 -4.29 0.02 8.10
CA SER A 62 -3.53 1.19 8.54
C SER A 62 -2.04 0.93 8.58
N VAL A 63 -1.62 -0.27 8.97
CA VAL A 63 -0.20 -0.65 8.99
C VAL A 63 0.37 -0.72 7.57
N ILE A 64 -0.41 -1.25 6.63
CA ILE A 64 -0.01 -1.31 5.22
C ILE A 64 0.32 0.10 4.71
N TRP A 65 -0.59 1.04 4.92
CA TRP A 65 -0.41 2.40 4.42
C TRP A 65 0.68 3.16 5.14
N ASP A 66 0.79 2.98 6.45
CA ASP A 66 1.86 3.60 7.23
C ASP A 66 3.24 3.11 6.79
N ASP A 67 3.36 1.82 6.52
CA ASP A 67 4.63 1.23 6.05
C ASP A 67 4.99 1.72 4.64
N VAL A 68 4.00 1.85 3.76
CA VAL A 68 4.22 2.42 2.43
C VAL A 68 4.72 3.86 2.55
N LEU A 69 4.05 4.67 3.37
CA LEU A 69 4.45 6.07 3.57
C LEU A 69 5.86 6.18 4.14
N GLU A 70 6.20 5.35 5.10
CA GLU A 70 7.52 5.36 5.72
C GLU A 70 8.61 5.04 4.70
N LEU A 71 8.36 4.06 3.85
CA LEU A 71 9.30 3.68 2.81
C LEU A 71 9.49 4.79 1.77
N LEU A 72 8.39 5.41 1.33
CA LEU A 72 8.43 6.50 0.37
C LEU A 72 9.10 7.75 0.94
N LYS A 73 8.84 8.04 2.19
CA LYS A 73 9.40 9.21 2.87
C LYS A 73 10.93 9.23 2.81
N LYS A 74 11.52 8.06 2.94
CA LYS A 74 12.98 7.94 3.00
C LYS A 74 13.65 8.21 1.65
N ASP A 75 13.13 7.60 0.58
CA ASP A 75 13.83 7.57 -0.70
C ASP A 75 13.06 8.21 -1.87
N TYR A 76 11.79 8.52 -1.69
CA TYR A 76 10.92 8.96 -2.77
C TYR A 76 10.07 10.17 -2.37
N PRO A 77 10.68 11.37 -2.27
CA PRO A 77 9.96 12.53 -1.74
C PRO A 77 8.74 12.96 -2.55
N VAL A 78 8.80 12.92 -3.87
CA VAL A 78 7.65 13.34 -4.70
C VAL A 78 6.50 12.35 -4.59
N PRO A 79 6.71 11.03 -4.81
CA PRO A 79 5.65 10.05 -4.55
C PRO A 79 5.14 10.07 -3.12
N TYR A 80 6.01 10.34 -2.15
CA TYR A 80 5.60 10.43 -0.75
C TYR A 80 4.54 11.52 -0.55
N VAL A 81 4.80 12.71 -1.07
CA VAL A 81 3.86 13.84 -0.94
C VAL A 81 2.52 13.51 -1.61
N ARG A 82 2.56 12.97 -2.81
CA ARG A 82 1.36 12.60 -3.55
C ARG A 82 0.56 11.51 -2.84
N PHE A 83 1.24 10.47 -2.40
CA PHE A 83 0.60 9.35 -1.71
C PHE A 83 0.00 9.81 -0.39
N SER A 84 0.71 10.65 0.34
CA SER A 84 0.25 11.20 1.60
C SER A 84 -1.03 12.03 1.43
N SER A 85 -1.08 12.88 0.40
CA SER A 85 -2.27 13.68 0.10
C SER A 85 -3.46 12.80 -0.25
N VAL A 86 -3.22 11.81 -1.10
CA VAL A 86 -4.24 10.86 -1.53
C VAL A 86 -4.76 10.07 -0.33
N TYR A 87 -3.87 9.56 0.49
CA TYR A 87 -4.21 8.79 1.67
C TYR A 87 -5.10 9.59 2.63
N LYS A 88 -4.74 10.84 2.91
CA LYS A 88 -5.51 11.71 3.79
C LYS A 88 -6.88 12.04 3.23
N SER A 89 -6.95 12.33 1.92
CA SER A 89 -8.20 12.64 1.26
C SER A 89 -9.13 11.45 1.23
N PHE A 90 -8.59 10.29 1.05
CA PHE A 90 -9.33 9.07 0.83
C PHE A 90 -10.02 8.53 2.07
N TRP A 91 -9.44 8.78 3.23
CA TRP A 91 -10.10 8.37 4.46
C TRP A 91 -11.40 9.11 4.70
N SER A 92 -11.61 10.23 4.03
CA SER A 92 -12.84 11.02 4.16
C SER A 92 -13.87 10.73 3.06
N LEU A 93 -13.51 9.97 2.01
CA LEU A 93 -14.39 9.68 0.89
C LEU A 93 -14.76 8.21 0.85
N ASP A 94 -16.07 7.91 0.96
CA ASP A 94 -16.57 6.53 0.98
C ASP A 94 -16.21 5.75 -0.28
N ASP A 95 -16.22 6.40 -1.45
CA ASP A 95 -15.88 5.75 -2.72
C ASP A 95 -14.47 5.18 -2.72
N PHE A 96 -13.61 5.75 -1.93
CA PHE A 96 -12.22 5.37 -1.88
C PHE A 96 -11.97 4.17 -0.97
N LYS A 97 -12.81 4.00 0.03
CA LYS A 97 -12.76 2.83 0.89
C LYS A 97 -13.00 1.55 0.11
N GLN A 98 -13.63 1.65 -1.05
CA GLN A 98 -13.91 0.50 -1.91
C GLN A 98 -12.74 0.15 -2.84
N LEU A 99 -11.86 1.11 -3.13
CA LEU A 99 -10.73 0.91 -4.03
C LEU A 99 -9.50 0.37 -3.31
N ILE A 100 -9.33 0.78 -2.07
CA ILE A 100 -8.26 0.31 -1.21
C ILE A 100 -8.88 -0.05 0.14
N TRP A 101 -8.36 -1.00 0.79
CA TRP A 101 -8.88 -1.51 2.06
C TRP A 101 -9.42 -0.48 3.04
#